data_9793ea23473583386d302dcde501bdea
#
_entry.id   9793ea23473583386d302dcde501bdea
#
_cell.length_a   1.000
_cell.length_b   1.000
_cell.length_c   1.000
_cell.angle_alpha   90.00
_cell.angle_beta   90.00
_cell.angle_gamma   90.00
#
_symmetry.space_group_name_H-M   'P 1'
#
loop_
_entity.id
_entity.type
_entity.pdbx_description
1 polymer ?
#
loop_
_entity_poly.entity_id
_entity_poly.type
_entity_poly.pdbx_seq_one_letter_code
_entity_poly.pdbx_strand_id
1 'polypeptide(L)'
;MSFSIVVDHVSFAWPDGTMVLDGLDAAFPAGRTGLIGANGSGKSTLLRIIAGELTPGSGSVSVTGEVGYLPQNVPLAGSRTVSDLLEISGKRAALHAVENGDVAEEHFTAIGDDWDVEERARAELDRLGLGHVGLDRTVATLSGGEAVMVALAAQLLKRPAVLLLDEP
;
A
#
# COMPACT_ATOMS: atom_id res chain seq x y z
N MET A 1 -8.36 -12.97 -23.19
CA MET A 1 -8.10 -11.75 -22.39
C MET A 1 -7.49 -12.22 -21.07
N SER A 2 -6.38 -11.61 -20.65
CA SER A 2 -5.78 -11.92 -19.35
C SER A 2 -6.41 -11.01 -18.31
N PHE A 3 -6.92 -11.59 -17.21
CA PHE A 3 -7.43 -10.82 -16.07
C PHE A 3 -6.32 -10.66 -15.03
N SER A 4 -6.22 -9.48 -14.46
CA SER A 4 -5.28 -9.21 -13.37
C SER A 4 -5.82 -9.64 -12.02
N ILE A 5 -7.15 -9.63 -11.84
CA ILE A 5 -7.86 -10.06 -10.64
C ILE A 5 -9.05 -10.89 -11.05
N VAL A 6 -9.26 -12.03 -10.38
CA VAL A 6 -10.46 -12.87 -10.52
C VAL A 6 -11.02 -13.13 -9.12
N VAL A 7 -12.29 -12.81 -8.94
CA VAL A 7 -13.09 -13.05 -7.73
C VAL A 7 -14.10 -14.12 -8.08
N ASP A 8 -14.09 -15.25 -7.39
CA ASP A 8 -14.91 -16.42 -7.68
C ASP A 8 -15.77 -16.78 -6.47
N HIS A 9 -17.07 -16.59 -6.58
CA HIS A 9 -18.10 -16.92 -5.58
C HIS A 9 -17.78 -16.43 -4.16
N VAL A 10 -17.20 -15.23 -4.03
CA VAL A 10 -16.75 -14.67 -2.75
C VAL A 10 -17.93 -14.22 -1.90
N SER A 11 -18.01 -14.78 -0.69
CA SER A 11 -18.93 -14.32 0.36
C SER A 11 -18.15 -13.88 1.59
N PHE A 12 -18.61 -12.80 2.23
CA PHE A 12 -18.01 -12.27 3.44
C PHE A 12 -19.09 -11.69 4.36
N ALA A 13 -19.01 -12.07 5.64
CA ALA A 13 -19.81 -11.49 6.71
C ALA A 13 -18.90 -11.02 7.85
N TRP A 14 -19.31 -9.93 8.50
CA TRP A 14 -18.65 -9.48 9.73
C TRP A 14 -18.92 -10.44 10.89
N PRO A 15 -18.11 -10.40 11.99
CA PRO A 15 -18.32 -11.27 13.15
C PRO A 15 -19.68 -11.14 13.82
N ASP A 16 -20.38 -10.03 13.62
CA ASP A 16 -21.75 -9.80 14.09
C ASP A 16 -22.82 -10.49 13.22
N GLY A 17 -22.41 -11.21 12.16
CA GLY A 17 -23.28 -11.89 11.22
C GLY A 17 -23.79 -11.01 10.06
N THR A 18 -23.41 -9.73 9.99
CA THR A 18 -23.81 -8.85 8.89
C THR A 18 -23.15 -9.30 7.58
N MET A 19 -23.96 -9.81 6.64
CA MET A 19 -23.51 -10.19 5.31
C MET A 19 -23.16 -8.94 4.49
N VAL A 20 -21.95 -8.91 3.90
CA VAL A 20 -21.45 -7.78 3.08
C VAL A 20 -21.31 -8.17 1.62
N LEU A 21 -20.79 -9.38 1.37
CA LEU A 21 -20.65 -9.94 0.03
C LEU A 21 -21.30 -11.34 0.04
N ASP A 22 -22.09 -11.64 -0.97
CA ASP A 22 -22.84 -12.90 -1.09
C ASP A 22 -22.65 -13.48 -2.50
N GLY A 23 -21.76 -14.46 -2.60
CA GLY A 23 -21.48 -15.19 -3.85
C GLY A 23 -21.02 -14.27 -5.00
N LEU A 24 -20.19 -13.28 -4.71
CA LEU A 24 -19.74 -12.30 -5.70
C LEU A 24 -18.77 -12.92 -6.70
N ASP A 25 -19.12 -12.80 -7.98
CA ASP A 25 -18.24 -13.09 -9.11
C ASP A 25 -17.82 -11.81 -9.81
N ALA A 26 -16.53 -11.61 -10.00
CA ALA A 26 -16.00 -10.47 -10.73
C ALA A 26 -14.64 -10.79 -11.35
N ALA A 27 -14.35 -10.17 -12.49
CA ALA A 27 -13.04 -10.27 -13.12
C ALA A 27 -12.62 -8.89 -13.65
N PHE A 28 -11.40 -8.49 -13.29
CA PHE A 28 -10.86 -7.18 -13.64
C PHE A 28 -9.69 -7.37 -14.61
N PRO A 29 -9.82 -6.83 -15.84
CA PRO A 29 -8.74 -6.88 -16.83
C PRO A 29 -7.59 -5.94 -16.42
N ALA A 30 -6.47 -6.06 -17.13
CA ALA A 30 -5.39 -5.08 -17.04
C ALA A 30 -5.89 -3.68 -17.47
N GLY A 31 -5.43 -2.65 -16.79
CA GLY A 31 -5.81 -1.26 -17.04
C GLY A 31 -6.49 -0.62 -15.81
N ARG A 32 -7.29 0.41 -16.06
CA ARG A 32 -8.01 1.13 -15.00
C ARG A 32 -9.45 0.66 -14.93
N THR A 33 -9.88 0.31 -13.72
CA THR A 33 -11.27 -0.07 -13.44
C THR A 33 -11.80 0.74 -12.27
N GLY A 34 -12.96 1.36 -12.42
CA GLY A 34 -13.67 2.06 -11.35
C GLY A 34 -14.70 1.13 -10.69
N LEU A 35 -14.63 1.01 -9.37
CA LEU A 35 -15.62 0.29 -8.56
C LEU A 35 -16.64 1.29 -8.02
N ILE A 36 -17.87 1.23 -8.54
CA ILE A 36 -18.94 2.17 -8.22
C ILE A 36 -20.03 1.45 -7.41
N GLY A 37 -20.57 2.13 -6.41
CA GLY A 37 -21.67 1.60 -5.59
C GLY A 37 -21.99 2.54 -4.43
N ALA A 38 -23.16 2.37 -3.83
CA ALA A 38 -23.58 3.12 -2.65
C ALA A 38 -22.61 2.91 -1.46
N ASN A 39 -22.60 3.85 -0.52
CA ASN A 39 -21.85 3.68 0.72
C ASN A 39 -22.41 2.47 1.49
N GLY A 40 -21.51 1.65 2.03
CA GLY A 40 -21.89 0.40 2.68
C GLY A 40 -22.16 -0.78 1.76
N SER A 41 -21.98 -0.64 0.43
CA SER A 41 -22.18 -1.75 -0.53
C SER A 41 -21.04 -2.78 -0.55
N GLY A 42 -20.03 -2.66 0.31
CA GLY A 42 -18.95 -3.63 0.42
C GLY A 42 -17.72 -3.35 -0.46
N LYS A 43 -17.61 -2.17 -1.10
CA LYS A 43 -16.46 -1.80 -1.96
C LYS A 43 -15.13 -1.93 -1.21
N SER A 44 -14.98 -1.26 -0.08
CA SER A 44 -13.75 -1.33 0.74
C SER A 44 -13.48 -2.74 1.25
N THR A 45 -14.54 -3.49 1.59
CA THR A 45 -14.41 -4.89 2.00
C THR A 45 -13.85 -5.75 0.88
N LEU A 46 -14.37 -5.59 -0.35
CA LEU A 46 -13.87 -6.29 -1.52
C LEU A 46 -12.39 -5.93 -1.80
N LEU A 47 -12.04 -4.64 -1.78
CA LEU A 47 -10.65 -4.21 -1.97
C LEU A 47 -9.71 -4.81 -0.93
N ARG A 48 -10.12 -4.87 0.35
CA ARG A 48 -9.34 -5.48 1.43
C ARG A 48 -9.21 -7.01 1.28
N ILE A 49 -10.23 -7.68 0.76
CA ILE A 49 -10.14 -9.12 0.44
C ILE A 49 -9.16 -9.34 -0.72
N ILE A 50 -9.23 -8.52 -1.78
CA ILE A 50 -8.29 -8.59 -2.91
C ILE A 50 -6.86 -8.29 -2.45
N ALA A 51 -6.67 -7.35 -1.53
CA ALA A 51 -5.38 -7.01 -0.93
C ALA A 51 -4.85 -8.10 0.03
N GLY A 52 -5.66 -9.09 0.40
CA GLY A 52 -5.29 -10.14 1.35
C GLY A 52 -5.36 -9.73 2.82
N GLU A 53 -5.92 -8.55 3.13
CA GLU A 53 -6.13 -8.08 4.52
C GLU A 53 -7.32 -8.77 5.21
N LEU A 54 -8.31 -9.22 4.42
CA LEU A 54 -9.47 -9.97 4.91
C LEU A 54 -9.55 -11.31 4.18
N THR A 55 -9.87 -12.35 4.93
CA THR A 55 -10.11 -13.68 4.37
C THR A 55 -11.61 -13.82 4.07
N PRO A 56 -12.01 -14.20 2.85
CA PRO A 56 -13.41 -14.45 2.55
C PRO A 56 -13.94 -15.65 3.35
N GLY A 57 -15.22 -15.62 3.67
CA GLY A 57 -15.89 -16.75 4.34
C GLY A 57 -16.08 -17.95 3.41
N SER A 58 -16.23 -17.68 2.10
CA SER A 58 -16.26 -18.68 1.03
C SER A 58 -15.84 -18.06 -0.29
N GLY A 59 -15.55 -18.90 -1.28
CA GLY A 59 -15.03 -18.48 -2.57
C GLY A 59 -13.52 -18.23 -2.55
N SER A 60 -12.99 -17.65 -3.62
CA SER A 60 -11.56 -17.38 -3.75
C SER A 60 -11.27 -16.10 -4.55
N VAL A 61 -10.10 -15.52 -4.29
CA VAL A 61 -9.57 -14.38 -5.07
C VAL A 61 -8.20 -14.77 -5.60
N SER A 62 -8.01 -14.57 -6.89
CA SER A 62 -6.71 -14.74 -7.56
C SER A 62 -6.24 -13.41 -8.11
N VAL A 63 -4.99 -13.04 -7.81
CA VAL A 63 -4.37 -11.81 -8.32
C VAL A 63 -3.05 -12.16 -9.01
N THR A 64 -2.81 -11.55 -10.16
CA THR A 64 -1.55 -11.74 -10.89
C THR A 64 -0.54 -10.69 -10.46
N GLY A 65 0.48 -11.13 -9.70
CA GLY A 65 1.57 -10.29 -9.20
C GLY A 65 1.28 -9.64 -7.84
N GLU A 66 2.14 -8.71 -7.47
CA GLU A 66 2.02 -8.01 -6.17
C GLU A 66 0.91 -6.98 -6.18
N VAL A 67 0.25 -6.85 -5.03
CA VAL A 67 -0.85 -5.92 -4.80
C VAL A 67 -0.39 -4.80 -3.87
N GLY A 68 -0.54 -3.56 -4.32
CA GLY A 68 -0.50 -2.38 -3.46
C GLY A 68 -1.91 -1.98 -3.05
N TYR A 69 -2.12 -1.62 -1.80
CA TYR A 69 -3.40 -1.15 -1.31
C TYR A 69 -3.26 0.17 -0.57
N LEU A 70 -4.02 1.17 -0.98
CA LEU A 70 -4.13 2.45 -0.30
C LEU A 70 -5.52 2.54 0.35
N PRO A 71 -5.60 2.46 1.68
CA PRO A 71 -6.87 2.58 2.40
C PRO A 71 -7.40 4.01 2.38
N GLN A 72 -8.71 4.17 2.55
CA GLN A 72 -9.40 5.46 2.64
C GLN A 72 -8.82 6.37 3.72
N ASN A 73 -8.41 5.81 4.85
CA ASN A 73 -7.85 6.54 5.97
C ASN A 73 -6.40 6.13 6.23
N VAL A 74 -5.48 7.09 6.12
CA VAL A 74 -4.08 6.93 6.51
C VAL A 74 -3.94 7.40 7.96
N PRO A 75 -3.47 6.54 8.90
CA PRO A 75 -3.29 6.96 10.30
C PRO A 75 -2.21 8.04 10.41
N LEU A 76 -2.60 9.24 10.87
CA LEU A 76 -1.70 10.39 11.08
C LEU A 76 -1.15 10.48 12.51
N ALA A 77 -1.55 9.56 13.38
CA ALA A 77 -1.18 9.61 14.79
C ALA A 77 0.22 9.04 15.06
N GLY A 78 0.88 9.61 16.08
CA GLY A 78 2.15 9.10 16.58
C GLY A 78 3.38 9.86 16.09
N SER A 79 4.56 9.34 16.45
CA SER A 79 5.87 9.90 16.13
C SER A 79 6.47 9.33 14.81
N ARG A 80 5.67 8.65 13.99
CA ARG A 80 6.12 8.08 12.71
C ARG A 80 6.64 9.17 11.79
N THR A 81 7.75 8.89 11.13
CA THR A 81 8.31 9.76 10.11
C THR A 81 7.78 9.41 8.72
N VAL A 82 8.05 10.28 7.74
CA VAL A 82 7.79 9.99 6.34
C VAL A 82 8.53 8.71 5.89
N SER A 83 9.78 8.51 6.35
CA SER A 83 10.53 7.26 6.08
C SER A 83 9.82 6.02 6.62
N ASP A 84 9.17 6.12 7.78
CA ASP A 84 8.40 5.01 8.36
C ASP A 84 7.14 4.73 7.53
N LEU A 85 6.46 5.77 7.05
CA LEU A 85 5.27 5.63 6.22
C LEU A 85 5.61 5.06 4.83
N LEU A 86 6.78 5.41 4.29
CA LEU A 86 7.34 4.83 3.06
C LEU A 86 7.89 3.41 3.25
N GLU A 87 7.96 2.91 4.48
CA GLU A 87 8.52 1.60 4.85
C GLU A 87 10.00 1.43 4.50
N ILE A 88 10.77 2.53 4.51
CA ILE A 88 12.20 2.54 4.15
C ILE A 88 13.12 2.86 5.32
N SER A 89 12.60 3.18 6.52
CA SER A 89 13.40 3.64 7.66
C SER A 89 14.49 2.66 8.09
N GLY A 90 14.21 1.36 8.08
CA GLY A 90 15.19 0.32 8.41
C GLY A 90 16.35 0.26 7.41
N LYS A 91 16.06 0.27 6.11
CA LYS A 91 17.07 0.28 5.05
C LYS A 91 17.88 1.57 5.07
N ARG A 92 17.23 2.69 5.29
CA ARG A 92 17.84 4.01 5.40
C ARG A 92 18.80 4.09 6.60
N ALA A 93 18.40 3.57 7.76
CA ALA A 93 19.25 3.51 8.94
C ALA A 93 20.50 2.63 8.69
N ALA A 94 20.34 1.50 8.02
CA ALA A 94 21.44 0.62 7.65
C ALA A 94 22.41 1.30 6.64
N LEU A 95 21.88 2.03 5.63
CA LEU A 95 22.71 2.81 4.70
C LEU A 95 23.57 3.84 5.43
N HIS A 96 22.96 4.63 6.31
CA HIS A 96 23.69 5.63 7.09
C HIS A 96 24.72 5.01 8.04
N ALA A 97 24.45 3.82 8.59
CA ALA A 97 25.43 3.10 9.41
C ALA A 97 26.66 2.70 8.57
N VAL A 98 26.46 2.14 7.38
CA VAL A 98 27.55 1.77 6.46
C VAL A 98 28.32 3.00 6.00
N GLU A 99 27.66 4.10 5.65
CA GLU A 99 28.31 5.38 5.26
C GLU A 99 29.17 5.96 6.39
N ASN A 100 28.77 5.73 7.65
CA ASN A 100 29.54 6.13 8.84
C ASN A 100 30.63 5.12 9.23
N GLY A 101 30.86 4.08 8.42
CA GLY A 101 31.93 3.12 8.60
C GLY A 101 31.57 1.88 9.43
N ASP A 102 30.29 1.68 9.76
CA ASP A 102 29.84 0.44 10.39
C ASP A 102 29.65 -0.65 9.32
N VAL A 103 30.53 -1.63 9.34
CA VAL A 103 30.59 -2.73 8.35
C VAL A 103 29.95 -4.03 8.87
N ALA A 104 29.06 -3.95 9.87
CA ALA A 104 28.36 -5.11 10.36
C ALA A 104 27.48 -5.75 9.26
N GLU A 105 27.53 -7.08 9.15
CA GLU A 105 26.83 -7.85 8.09
C GLU A 105 25.31 -7.63 8.09
N GLU A 106 24.72 -7.33 9.26
CA GLU A 106 23.31 -7.03 9.41
C GLU A 106 22.85 -5.83 8.58
N HIS A 107 23.71 -4.81 8.43
CA HIS A 107 23.38 -3.62 7.61
C HIS A 107 23.30 -3.98 6.13
N PHE A 108 24.25 -4.75 5.63
CA PHE A 108 24.25 -5.21 4.24
C PHE A 108 23.03 -6.10 3.95
N THR A 109 22.68 -6.96 4.91
CA THR A 109 21.49 -7.82 4.81
C THR A 109 20.20 -6.98 4.80
N ALA A 110 20.11 -5.94 5.64
CA ALA A 110 18.95 -5.06 5.70
C ALA A 110 18.78 -4.20 4.44
N ILE A 111 19.86 -3.74 3.84
CA ILE A 111 19.86 -2.97 2.58
C ILE A 111 19.49 -3.89 1.41
N GLY A 112 20.08 -5.09 1.33
CA GLY A 112 19.94 -5.99 0.20
C GLY A 112 20.38 -5.31 -1.11
N ASP A 113 19.50 -5.28 -2.10
CA ASP A 113 19.75 -4.63 -3.39
C ASP A 113 19.29 -3.16 -3.45
N ASP A 114 18.75 -2.62 -2.35
CA ASP A 114 18.10 -1.30 -2.30
C ASP A 114 19.05 -0.16 -1.87
N TRP A 115 20.26 -0.12 -2.41
CA TRP A 115 21.26 0.92 -2.11
C TRP A 115 20.83 2.33 -2.51
N ASP A 116 19.89 2.46 -3.44
CA ASP A 116 19.32 3.70 -3.97
C ASP A 116 17.95 4.06 -3.36
N VAL A 117 17.58 3.41 -2.24
CA VAL A 117 16.22 3.53 -1.68
C VAL A 117 15.84 4.98 -1.33
N GLU A 118 16.78 5.79 -0.82
CA GLU A 118 16.50 7.20 -0.53
C GLU A 118 16.29 8.03 -1.80
N GLU A 119 17.10 7.81 -2.83
CA GLU A 119 16.99 8.52 -4.10
C GLU A 119 15.66 8.19 -4.78
N ARG A 120 15.29 6.92 -4.80
CA ARG A 120 13.99 6.47 -5.34
C ARG A 120 12.81 7.05 -4.56
N ALA A 121 12.91 7.07 -3.23
CA ALA A 121 11.87 7.65 -2.39
C ALA A 121 11.70 9.15 -2.65
N ARG A 122 12.81 9.90 -2.74
CA ARG A 122 12.77 11.34 -3.08
C ARG A 122 12.21 11.59 -4.48
N ALA A 123 12.65 10.81 -5.46
CA ALA A 123 12.14 10.93 -6.83
C ALA A 123 10.63 10.64 -6.91
N GLU A 124 10.13 9.68 -6.15
CA GLU A 124 8.69 9.37 -6.13
C GLU A 124 7.88 10.47 -5.43
N LEU A 125 8.39 11.02 -4.32
CA LEU A 125 7.78 12.19 -3.67
C LEU A 125 7.76 13.41 -4.60
N ASP A 126 8.85 13.68 -5.33
CA ASP A 126 8.92 14.78 -6.32
C ASP A 126 7.88 14.60 -7.43
N ARG A 127 7.73 13.40 -7.96
CA ARG A 127 6.72 13.08 -8.99
C ARG A 127 5.29 13.35 -8.53
N LEU A 128 5.03 13.19 -7.24
CA LEU A 128 3.73 13.45 -6.62
C LEU A 128 3.57 14.90 -6.11
N GLY A 129 4.54 15.78 -6.40
CA GLY A 129 4.51 17.19 -5.99
C GLY A 129 4.89 17.40 -4.52
N LEU A 130 5.51 16.41 -3.87
CA LEU A 130 5.91 16.42 -2.46
C LEU A 130 7.41 16.60 -2.24
N GLY A 131 8.15 17.18 -3.21
CA GLY A 131 9.60 17.40 -3.09
C GLY A 131 10.02 18.25 -1.89
N HIS A 132 9.09 19.02 -1.32
CA HIS A 132 9.29 19.80 -0.10
C HIS A 132 9.16 18.97 1.19
N VAL A 133 8.70 17.73 1.10
CA VAL A 133 8.49 16.84 2.25
C VAL A 133 9.75 16.03 2.54
N GLY A 134 10.42 16.36 3.67
CA GLY A 134 11.62 15.62 4.10
C GLY A 134 11.30 14.24 4.64
N LEU A 135 12.20 13.27 4.42
CA LEU A 135 12.05 11.89 4.88
C LEU A 135 11.98 11.75 6.41
N ASP A 136 12.60 12.68 7.14
CA ASP A 136 12.62 12.72 8.61
C ASP A 136 11.44 13.50 9.21
N ARG A 137 10.61 14.10 8.36
CA ARG A 137 9.45 14.87 8.81
C ARG A 137 8.43 13.93 9.48
N THR A 138 7.89 14.37 10.61
CA THR A 138 6.86 13.61 11.34
C THR A 138 5.54 13.65 10.57
N VAL A 139 4.92 12.50 10.38
CA VAL A 139 3.65 12.35 9.63
C VAL A 139 2.53 13.20 10.24
N ALA A 140 2.49 13.34 11.57
CA ALA A 140 1.51 14.17 12.27
C ALA A 140 1.56 15.67 11.89
N THR A 141 2.65 16.14 11.25
CA THR A 141 2.79 17.53 10.77
C THR A 141 2.37 17.72 9.31
N LEU A 142 2.01 16.64 8.63
CA LEU A 142 1.50 16.67 7.28
C LEU A 142 0.01 17.04 7.26
N SER A 143 -0.43 17.68 6.19
CA SER A 143 -1.86 17.76 5.89
C SER A 143 -2.42 16.37 5.54
N GLY A 144 -3.72 16.19 5.67
CA GLY A 144 -4.37 14.92 5.29
C GLY A 144 -4.07 14.51 3.85
N GLY A 145 -4.08 15.48 2.91
CA GLY A 145 -3.73 15.23 1.52
C GLY A 145 -2.26 14.84 1.32
N GLU A 146 -1.32 15.51 1.98
CA GLU A 146 0.10 15.15 1.92
C GLU A 146 0.33 13.73 2.44
N ALA A 147 -0.32 13.35 3.54
CA ALA A 147 -0.16 12.02 4.11
C ALA A 147 -0.72 10.91 3.19
N VAL A 148 -1.87 11.15 2.54
CA VAL A 148 -2.41 10.22 1.53
C VAL A 148 -1.45 10.09 0.36
N MET A 149 -0.87 11.20 -0.12
CA MET A 149 0.10 11.18 -1.22
C MET A 149 1.42 10.50 -0.83
N VAL A 150 1.90 10.65 0.41
CA VAL A 150 3.05 9.89 0.93
C VAL A 150 2.74 8.40 1.01
N ALA A 151 1.53 8.02 1.49
CA ALA A 151 1.10 6.64 1.51
C ALA A 151 0.97 6.04 0.10
N LEU A 152 0.52 6.84 -0.87
CA LEU A 152 0.53 6.45 -2.29
C LEU A 152 1.96 6.23 -2.80
N ALA A 153 2.89 7.14 -2.48
CA ALA A 153 4.31 6.97 -2.82
C ALA A 153 4.87 5.65 -2.27
N ALA A 154 4.50 5.28 -1.03
CA ALA A 154 4.91 4.01 -0.41
C ALA A 154 4.46 2.80 -1.24
N GLN A 155 3.23 2.82 -1.75
CA GLN A 155 2.73 1.75 -2.61
C GLN A 155 3.45 1.71 -3.97
N LEU A 156 3.68 2.89 -4.58
CA LEU A 156 4.36 2.99 -5.89
C LEU A 156 5.83 2.55 -5.83
N LEU A 157 6.52 2.80 -4.71
CA LEU A 157 7.89 2.33 -4.48
C LEU A 157 8.03 0.80 -4.55
N LYS A 158 7.00 0.07 -4.15
CA LYS A 158 6.94 -1.39 -4.23
C LYS A 158 6.74 -1.90 -5.66
N ARG A 159 6.40 -1.01 -6.61
CA ARG A 159 6.11 -1.34 -8.02
C ARG A 159 5.08 -2.46 -8.16
N PRO A 160 3.90 -2.34 -7.53
CA PRO A 160 2.89 -3.39 -7.55
C PRO A 160 2.37 -3.62 -8.98
N ALA A 161 2.03 -4.87 -9.29
CA ALA A 161 1.35 -5.22 -10.54
C ALA A 161 -0.10 -4.73 -10.56
N VAL A 162 -0.71 -4.64 -9.39
CA VAL A 162 -2.06 -4.15 -9.16
C VAL A 162 -2.03 -3.13 -8.03
N LEU A 163 -2.61 -1.94 -8.25
CA LEU A 163 -2.78 -0.91 -7.24
C LEU A 163 -4.27 -0.70 -6.96
N LEU A 164 -4.67 -0.93 -5.72
CA LEU A 164 -6.02 -0.73 -5.22
C LEU A 164 -6.09 0.59 -4.46
N LEU A 165 -7.01 1.46 -4.86
CA LEU A 165 -7.24 2.76 -4.22
C LEU A 165 -8.66 2.79 -3.66
N ASP A 166 -8.78 2.97 -2.35
CA ASP A 166 -10.07 3.03 -1.66
C ASP A 166 -10.40 4.49 -1.35
N GLU A 167 -11.20 5.12 -2.23
CA GLU A 167 -11.64 6.53 -2.14
C GLU A 167 -10.45 7.49 -1.87
N PRO A 168 -9.44 7.56 -2.74
CA PRO A 168 -8.25 8.38 -2.54
C PRO A 168 -8.52 9.88 -2.66
#